data_3a0a01402c50e9045bd4c442db14502f
#
_entry.id   3a0a01402c50e9045bd4c442db14502f
#
_cell.length_a   1.000
_cell.length_b   1.000
_cell.length_c   1.000
_cell.angle_alpha   90.00
_cell.angle_beta   90.00
_cell.angle_gamma   90.00
#
_symmetry.space_group_name_H-M   'P 1'
#
loop_
_entity.id
_entity.type
_entity.pdbx_description
1 polymer ?
#
loop_
_entity_poly.entity_id
_entity_poly.type
_entity_poly.pdbx_seq_one_letter_code
_entity_poly.pdbx_strand_id
1 'polypeptide(L)'
;MSFYLDYIQEIKERKELGLNPKPIEGTELASEVIEQIKDKGHEHRKDSLKFFIYNTLPGTTDAALVKAQFLKKIILGTEVVEEITPTFAFELLSHMKGGPSIEVLIDLALGKDSDIAKKAAEVLKTQVFLYEADMERLADSFKKNHALSKEILESYAEAEFFTQLPAVDEEVKVVTYVAAVGDVSTDL
;
A
#
# COMPACT_ATOMS: atom_id res chain seq x y z
N MET A 1 -18.23 23.21 0.55
CA MET A 1 -17.49 23.11 1.82
C MET A 1 -16.21 22.42 1.46
N SER A 2 -15.03 22.93 1.85
CA SER A 2 -13.73 22.32 1.48
C SER A 2 -13.24 21.49 2.66
N PHE A 3 -13.08 20.18 2.45
CA PHE A 3 -12.51 19.28 3.45
C PHE A 3 -11.08 19.68 3.82
N TYR A 4 -10.34 20.23 2.86
CA TYR A 4 -8.99 20.73 3.10
C TYR A 4 -8.97 21.93 4.05
N LEU A 5 -9.84 22.92 3.87
CA LEU A 5 -9.91 24.08 4.76
C LEU A 5 -10.36 23.69 6.18
N ASP A 6 -11.31 22.79 6.30
CA ASP A 6 -11.76 22.24 7.58
C ASP A 6 -10.60 21.50 8.28
N TYR A 7 -9.82 20.74 7.52
CA TYR A 7 -8.63 20.03 8.01
C TYR A 7 -7.53 20.99 8.47
N ILE A 8 -7.27 22.07 7.73
CA ILE A 8 -6.32 23.12 8.15
C ILE A 8 -6.77 23.80 9.45
N GLN A 9 -8.07 24.03 9.60
CA GLN A 9 -8.60 24.58 10.83
C GLN A 9 -8.43 23.61 12.02
N GLU A 10 -8.71 22.33 11.82
CA GLU A 10 -8.48 21.29 12.83
C GLU A 10 -6.99 21.23 13.24
N ILE A 11 -6.07 21.33 12.28
CA ILE A 11 -4.62 21.36 12.57
C ILE A 11 -4.28 22.53 13.49
N LYS A 12 -4.84 23.71 13.27
CA LYS A 12 -4.59 24.89 14.13
C LYS A 12 -5.10 24.67 15.57
N GLU A 13 -6.32 24.20 15.70
CA GLU A 13 -6.93 23.91 16.99
C GLU A 13 -6.16 22.84 17.76
N ARG A 14 -5.75 21.77 17.10
CA ARG A 14 -4.93 20.73 17.71
C ARG A 14 -3.56 21.24 18.16
N LYS A 15 -2.94 22.11 17.37
CA LYS A 15 -1.64 22.72 17.70
C LYS A 15 -1.73 23.59 18.96
N GLU A 16 -2.83 24.32 19.15
CA GLU A 16 -3.07 25.08 20.36
C GLU A 16 -3.15 24.20 21.62
N LEU A 17 -3.60 22.95 21.43
CA LEU A 17 -3.66 21.93 22.48
C LEU A 17 -2.35 21.12 22.62
N GLY A 18 -1.31 21.44 21.85
CA GLY A 18 -0.03 20.71 21.83
C GLY A 18 -0.11 19.35 21.15
N LEU A 19 -1.13 19.11 20.32
CA LEU A 19 -1.36 17.85 19.62
C LEU A 19 -0.85 17.91 18.18
N ASN A 20 -0.40 16.78 17.66
CA ASN A 20 -0.06 16.63 16.25
C ASN A 20 -1.33 16.60 15.36
N PRO A 21 -1.21 16.94 14.05
CA PRO A 21 -2.28 16.75 13.09
C PRO A 21 -2.80 15.30 13.10
N LYS A 22 -4.10 15.11 12.92
CA LYS A 22 -4.63 13.76 12.63
C LYS A 22 -4.16 13.32 11.25
N PRO A 23 -3.94 12.03 11.03
CA PRO A 23 -3.71 11.53 9.69
C PRO A 23 -4.98 11.64 8.84
N ILE A 24 -4.80 11.73 7.53
CA ILE A 24 -5.90 11.71 6.56
C ILE A 24 -6.38 10.27 6.40
N GLU A 25 -7.65 10.01 6.71
CA GLU A 25 -8.25 8.66 6.70
C GLU A 25 -9.36 8.51 5.63
N GLY A 26 -10.07 9.60 5.31
CA GLY A 26 -11.25 9.60 4.44
C GLY A 26 -10.93 9.89 2.98
N THR A 27 -11.82 9.42 2.11
CA THR A 27 -11.75 9.58 0.65
C THR A 27 -11.79 11.02 0.20
N GLU A 28 -12.69 11.83 0.79
CA GLU A 28 -12.99 13.18 0.34
C GLU A 28 -11.77 14.10 0.49
N LEU A 29 -11.17 14.11 1.69
CA LEU A 29 -9.99 14.91 1.95
C LEU A 29 -8.79 14.42 1.14
N ALA A 30 -8.58 13.11 1.04
CA ALA A 30 -7.49 12.53 0.24
C ALA A 30 -7.64 12.90 -1.25
N SER A 31 -8.86 12.88 -1.78
CA SER A 31 -9.15 13.27 -3.16
C SER A 31 -8.94 14.75 -3.39
N GLU A 32 -9.40 15.62 -2.48
CA GLU A 32 -9.19 17.07 -2.58
C GLU A 32 -7.69 17.42 -2.56
N VAL A 33 -6.93 16.77 -1.69
CA VAL A 33 -5.47 16.91 -1.62
C VAL A 33 -4.81 16.52 -2.95
N ILE A 34 -5.25 15.44 -3.60
CA ILE A 34 -4.73 15.00 -4.91
C ILE A 34 -5.08 16.01 -6.00
N GLU A 35 -6.29 16.54 -6.05
CA GLU A 35 -6.67 17.55 -7.04
C GLU A 35 -5.82 18.83 -6.89
N GLN A 36 -5.53 19.24 -5.66
CA GLN A 36 -4.62 20.37 -5.39
C GLN A 36 -3.18 20.07 -5.84
N ILE A 37 -2.71 18.82 -5.71
CA ILE A 37 -1.39 18.41 -6.19
C ILE A 37 -1.29 18.47 -7.71
N LYS A 38 -2.36 18.09 -8.41
CA LYS A 38 -2.44 18.09 -9.88
C LYS A 38 -2.41 19.51 -10.47
N ASP A 39 -3.01 20.46 -9.78
CA ASP A 39 -2.98 21.88 -10.18
C ASP A 39 -1.66 22.53 -9.76
N LYS A 40 -0.75 22.74 -10.74
CA LYS A 40 0.57 23.37 -10.51
C LYS A 40 0.48 24.78 -9.94
N GLY A 41 -0.61 25.50 -10.18
CA GLY A 41 -0.85 26.86 -9.72
C GLY A 41 -1.58 26.95 -8.39
N HIS A 42 -2.01 25.83 -7.82
CA HIS A 42 -2.82 25.84 -6.61
C HIS A 42 -2.04 26.34 -5.38
N GLU A 43 -2.61 27.29 -4.66
CA GLU A 43 -1.96 27.94 -3.50
C GLU A 43 -1.55 26.97 -2.39
N HIS A 44 -2.31 25.89 -2.19
CA HIS A 44 -2.07 24.87 -1.17
C HIS A 44 -1.24 23.67 -1.66
N ARG A 45 -0.85 23.63 -2.93
CA ARG A 45 -0.20 22.47 -3.56
C ARG A 45 1.00 21.93 -2.76
N LYS A 46 1.85 22.84 -2.26
CA LYS A 46 3.05 22.46 -1.51
C LYS A 46 2.72 21.72 -0.20
N ASP A 47 1.70 22.18 0.51
CA ASP A 47 1.29 21.55 1.76
C ASP A 47 0.51 20.26 1.49
N SER A 48 -0.30 20.23 0.43
CA SER A 48 -0.99 19.03 -0.04
C SER A 48 -0.02 17.91 -0.42
N LEU A 49 1.10 18.23 -1.08
CA LEU A 49 2.18 17.26 -1.33
C LEU A 49 2.73 16.67 -0.02
N LYS A 50 2.99 17.50 1.00
CA LYS A 50 3.46 17.01 2.30
C LYS A 50 2.43 16.11 2.97
N PHE A 51 1.16 16.52 2.97
CA PHE A 51 0.08 15.73 3.56
C PHE A 51 -0.12 14.40 2.84
N PHE A 52 -0.07 14.41 1.53
CA PHE A 52 -0.14 13.19 0.72
C PHE A 52 1.00 12.21 1.04
N ILE A 53 2.22 12.71 1.11
CA ILE A 53 3.41 11.87 1.34
C ILE A 53 3.45 11.37 2.79
N TYR A 54 3.30 12.26 3.78
CA TYR A 54 3.65 11.99 5.17
C TYR A 54 2.46 11.82 6.11
N ASN A 55 1.28 12.29 5.74
CA ASN A 55 0.14 12.36 6.67
C ASN A 55 -1.11 11.62 6.19
N THR A 56 -1.05 10.89 5.08
CA THR A 56 -2.13 9.98 4.67
C THR A 56 -1.93 8.65 5.40
N LEU A 57 -2.95 8.24 6.17
CA LEU A 57 -2.88 7.01 6.94
C LEU A 57 -2.75 5.80 6.01
N PRO A 58 -1.73 4.95 6.19
CA PRO A 58 -1.55 3.73 5.41
C PRO A 58 -2.50 2.60 5.90
N GLY A 59 -2.32 1.42 5.36
CA GLY A 59 -3.10 0.23 5.71
C GLY A 59 -4.37 0.11 4.88
N THR A 60 -5.51 -0.17 5.52
CA THR A 60 -6.79 -0.48 4.86
C THR A 60 -7.78 0.68 4.88
N THR A 61 -7.32 1.91 5.04
CA THR A 61 -8.19 3.09 5.06
C THR A 61 -8.62 3.50 3.65
N ASP A 62 -9.72 4.25 3.55
CA ASP A 62 -10.19 4.80 2.29
C ASP A 62 -9.17 5.77 1.68
N ALA A 63 -8.50 6.56 2.51
CA ALA A 63 -7.42 7.43 2.06
C ALA A 63 -6.23 6.64 1.49
N ALA A 64 -5.91 5.48 2.08
CA ALA A 64 -4.86 4.60 1.56
C ALA A 64 -5.23 4.05 0.17
N LEU A 65 -6.51 3.69 -0.05
CA LEU A 65 -6.99 3.27 -1.36
C LEU A 65 -6.82 4.38 -2.41
N VAL A 66 -7.27 5.59 -2.09
CA VAL A 66 -7.15 6.76 -2.99
C VAL A 66 -5.69 7.06 -3.29
N LYS A 67 -4.82 7.03 -2.27
CA LYS A 67 -3.38 7.23 -2.41
C LYS A 67 -2.74 6.17 -3.30
N ALA A 68 -3.00 4.88 -3.06
CA ALA A 68 -2.44 3.77 -3.83
C ALA A 68 -2.85 3.85 -5.31
N GLN A 69 -4.12 4.15 -5.60
CA GLN A 69 -4.61 4.29 -6.96
C GLN A 69 -3.99 5.50 -7.70
N PHE A 70 -3.76 6.59 -7.00
CA PHE A 70 -3.07 7.75 -7.58
C PHE A 70 -1.59 7.44 -7.88
N LEU A 71 -0.89 6.76 -6.96
CA LEU A 71 0.49 6.31 -7.18
C LEU A 71 0.58 5.33 -8.37
N LYS A 72 -0.40 4.43 -8.53
CA LYS A 72 -0.51 3.56 -9.71
C LYS A 72 -0.58 4.36 -11.01
N LYS A 73 -1.39 5.42 -11.05
CA LYS A 73 -1.51 6.29 -12.23
C LYS A 73 -0.18 6.98 -12.57
N ILE A 74 0.57 7.43 -11.56
CA ILE A 74 1.91 8.02 -11.75
C ILE A 74 2.89 6.99 -12.30
N ILE A 75 2.90 5.76 -11.76
CA ILE A 75 3.76 4.68 -12.23
C ILE A 75 3.46 4.33 -13.69
N LEU A 76 2.18 4.29 -14.06
CA LEU A 76 1.75 4.00 -15.44
C LEU A 76 1.90 5.20 -16.39
N GLY A 77 2.32 6.37 -15.90
CA GLY A 77 2.48 7.59 -16.69
C GLY A 77 1.18 8.24 -17.15
N THR A 78 0.03 7.84 -16.59
CA THR A 78 -1.28 8.45 -16.89
C THR A 78 -1.54 9.71 -16.06
N GLU A 79 -0.77 9.93 -15.02
CA GLU A 79 -0.69 11.16 -14.24
C GLU A 79 0.77 11.54 -14.05
N VAL A 80 1.07 12.85 -14.04
CA VAL A 80 2.43 13.35 -13.89
C VAL A 80 2.49 14.38 -12.78
N VAL A 81 3.31 14.08 -11.78
CA VAL A 81 3.64 14.99 -10.68
C VAL A 81 5.15 15.08 -10.59
N GLU A 82 5.71 16.29 -10.77
CA GLU A 82 7.16 16.48 -10.86
C GLU A 82 7.91 15.98 -9.62
N GLU A 83 7.32 16.15 -8.44
CA GLU A 83 7.91 15.76 -7.15
C GLU A 83 7.73 14.27 -6.82
N ILE A 84 6.84 13.57 -7.54
CA ILE A 84 6.58 12.16 -7.33
C ILE A 84 6.92 11.39 -8.61
N THR A 85 8.18 11.05 -8.76
CA THR A 85 8.62 10.20 -9.88
C THR A 85 8.04 8.79 -9.76
N PRO A 86 7.95 8.00 -10.86
CA PRO A 86 7.54 6.59 -10.78
C PRO A 86 8.34 5.77 -9.76
N THR A 87 9.64 6.03 -9.65
CA THR A 87 10.49 5.36 -8.65
C THR A 87 10.07 5.71 -7.23
N PHE A 88 9.85 6.99 -6.96
CA PHE A 88 9.38 7.43 -5.64
C PHE A 88 7.95 6.95 -5.34
N ALA A 89 7.10 6.84 -6.35
CA ALA A 89 5.76 6.25 -6.19
C ALA A 89 5.84 4.78 -5.73
N PHE A 90 6.78 3.99 -6.26
CA PHE A 90 7.03 2.64 -5.76
C PHE A 90 7.53 2.62 -4.31
N GLU A 91 8.40 3.53 -3.92
CA GLU A 91 8.85 3.66 -2.53
C GLU A 91 7.66 3.98 -1.60
N LEU A 92 6.80 4.92 -1.98
CA LEU A 92 5.61 5.25 -1.21
C LEU A 92 4.67 4.04 -1.06
N LEU A 93 4.44 3.27 -2.13
CA LEU A 93 3.67 2.02 -2.06
C LEU A 93 4.31 1.00 -1.11
N SER A 94 5.63 0.86 -1.16
CA SER A 94 6.37 -0.09 -0.31
C SER A 94 6.22 0.21 1.19
N HIS A 95 6.06 1.49 1.54
CA HIS A 95 5.88 1.95 2.91
C HIS A 95 4.45 1.85 3.43
N MET A 96 3.46 1.66 2.57
CA MET A 96 2.05 1.55 2.98
C MET A 96 1.72 0.22 3.68
N LYS A 97 2.47 -0.86 3.39
CA LYS A 97 2.47 -2.13 4.14
C LYS A 97 1.09 -2.79 4.31
N GLY A 98 0.31 -2.87 3.27
CA GLY A 98 -0.93 -3.64 3.31
C GLY A 98 -2.07 -3.09 2.48
N GLY A 99 -3.19 -3.83 2.45
CA GLY A 99 -4.44 -3.47 1.79
C GLY A 99 -4.26 -2.99 0.36
N PRO A 100 -4.76 -1.79 0.04
CA PRO A 100 -4.76 -1.23 -1.31
C PRO A 100 -3.40 -1.14 -1.99
N SER A 101 -2.31 -1.00 -1.22
CA SER A 101 -0.96 -0.98 -1.81
C SER A 101 -0.55 -2.34 -2.36
N ILE A 102 -0.95 -3.43 -1.71
CA ILE A 102 -0.70 -4.80 -2.18
C ILE A 102 -1.48 -5.06 -3.46
N GLU A 103 -2.77 -4.73 -3.50
CA GLU A 103 -3.60 -4.88 -4.70
C GLU A 103 -3.00 -4.13 -5.90
N VAL A 104 -2.58 -2.89 -5.69
CA VAL A 104 -1.94 -2.07 -6.75
C VAL A 104 -0.63 -2.71 -7.21
N LEU A 105 0.21 -3.18 -6.30
CA LEU A 105 1.47 -3.82 -6.64
C LEU A 105 1.24 -5.14 -7.42
N ILE A 106 0.23 -5.92 -7.07
CA ILE A 106 -0.15 -7.13 -7.82
C ILE A 106 -0.67 -6.76 -9.21
N ASP A 107 -1.54 -5.75 -9.33
CA ASP A 107 -2.01 -5.26 -10.62
C ASP A 107 -0.85 -4.85 -11.54
N LEU A 108 0.15 -4.16 -10.97
CA LEU A 108 1.34 -3.75 -11.72
C LEU A 108 2.23 -4.95 -12.07
N ALA A 109 2.42 -5.90 -11.15
CA ALA A 109 3.24 -7.10 -11.38
C ALA A 109 2.62 -8.05 -12.43
N LEU A 110 1.29 -8.08 -12.53
CA LEU A 110 0.55 -8.82 -13.55
C LEU A 110 0.32 -8.00 -14.83
N GLY A 111 0.80 -6.77 -14.87
CA GLY A 111 0.65 -5.87 -16.00
C GLY A 111 1.49 -6.26 -17.22
N LYS A 112 1.26 -5.57 -18.34
CA LYS A 112 1.92 -5.87 -19.62
C LYS A 112 3.31 -5.26 -19.75
N ASP A 113 3.59 -4.19 -19.02
CA ASP A 113 4.90 -3.52 -19.05
C ASP A 113 5.88 -4.32 -18.18
N SER A 114 6.88 -4.89 -18.84
CA SER A 114 7.80 -5.83 -18.17
C SER A 114 8.69 -5.16 -17.13
N ASP A 115 9.04 -3.90 -17.28
CA ASP A 115 9.94 -3.19 -16.36
C ASP A 115 9.16 -2.73 -15.12
N ILE A 116 7.95 -2.24 -15.32
CA ILE A 116 7.01 -1.93 -14.24
C ILE A 116 6.67 -3.20 -13.46
N ALA A 117 6.37 -4.30 -14.17
CA ALA A 117 5.99 -5.56 -13.55
C ALA A 117 7.11 -6.16 -12.69
N LYS A 118 8.35 -6.15 -13.18
CA LYS A 118 9.52 -6.60 -12.40
C LYS A 118 9.71 -5.75 -11.15
N LYS A 119 9.62 -4.43 -11.28
CA LYS A 119 9.79 -3.53 -10.14
C LYS A 119 8.69 -3.70 -9.10
N ALA A 120 7.44 -3.91 -9.53
CA ALA A 120 6.33 -4.23 -8.65
C ALA A 120 6.53 -5.57 -7.92
N ALA A 121 7.02 -6.59 -8.62
CA ALA A 121 7.35 -7.89 -8.02
C ALA A 121 8.45 -7.76 -6.96
N GLU A 122 9.52 -7.00 -7.23
CA GLU A 122 10.56 -6.74 -6.22
C GLU A 122 10.01 -6.06 -4.97
N VAL A 123 9.11 -5.09 -5.12
CA VAL A 123 8.47 -4.43 -3.97
C VAL A 123 7.57 -5.42 -3.22
N LEU A 124 6.79 -6.24 -3.93
CA LEU A 124 5.92 -7.27 -3.30
C LEU A 124 6.72 -8.23 -2.43
N LYS A 125 7.88 -8.70 -2.88
CA LYS A 125 8.75 -9.60 -2.11
C LYS A 125 9.23 -9.00 -0.77
N THR A 126 9.14 -7.68 -0.60
CA THR A 126 9.49 -6.98 0.65
C THR A 126 8.31 -6.77 1.58
N GLN A 127 7.09 -7.13 1.17
CA GLN A 127 5.90 -6.99 2.01
C GLN A 127 5.80 -8.15 3.00
N VAL A 128 5.18 -7.89 4.16
CA VAL A 128 5.17 -8.86 5.26
C VAL A 128 4.25 -10.04 4.96
N PHE A 129 3.11 -9.79 4.33
CA PHE A 129 2.11 -10.82 4.02
C PHE A 129 1.27 -10.44 2.81
N LEU A 130 0.60 -11.44 2.24
CA LEU A 130 -0.44 -11.30 1.21
C LEU A 130 -1.77 -11.75 1.78
N TYR A 131 -2.85 -11.10 1.37
CA TYR A 131 -4.20 -11.56 1.68
C TYR A 131 -4.57 -12.80 0.84
N GLU A 132 -5.55 -13.58 1.30
CA GLU A 132 -5.97 -14.79 0.59
C GLU A 132 -6.33 -14.52 -0.88
N ALA A 133 -7.15 -13.50 -1.13
CA ALA A 133 -7.53 -13.12 -2.49
C ALA A 133 -6.33 -12.72 -3.37
N ASP A 134 -5.31 -12.11 -2.79
CA ASP A 134 -4.08 -11.75 -3.49
C ASP A 134 -3.26 -12.99 -3.86
N MET A 135 -3.16 -13.93 -2.92
CA MET A 135 -2.51 -15.22 -3.15
C MET A 135 -3.22 -16.03 -4.23
N GLU A 136 -4.56 -16.07 -4.22
CA GLU A 136 -5.35 -16.73 -5.28
C GLU A 136 -5.09 -16.10 -6.66
N ARG A 137 -5.05 -14.78 -6.76
CA ARG A 137 -4.75 -14.07 -8.01
C ARG A 137 -3.35 -14.44 -8.54
N LEU A 138 -2.36 -14.47 -7.67
CA LEU A 138 -0.99 -14.87 -8.05
C LEU A 138 -0.93 -16.35 -8.45
N ALA A 139 -1.59 -17.23 -7.70
CA ALA A 139 -1.65 -18.67 -8.00
C ALA A 139 -2.33 -18.94 -9.34
N ASP A 140 -3.42 -18.26 -9.65
CA ASP A 140 -4.11 -18.39 -10.93
C ASP A 140 -3.29 -17.86 -12.11
N SER A 141 -2.51 -16.82 -11.89
CA SER A 141 -1.57 -16.31 -12.87
C SER A 141 -0.38 -17.26 -13.07
N PHE A 142 0.12 -17.85 -12.00
CA PHE A 142 1.15 -18.89 -12.06
C PHE A 142 0.69 -20.13 -12.85
N LYS A 143 -0.54 -20.62 -12.62
CA LYS A 143 -1.14 -21.72 -13.43
C LYS A 143 -1.16 -21.42 -14.93
N LYS A 144 -1.17 -20.13 -15.30
CA LYS A 144 -1.08 -19.63 -16.68
C LYS A 144 0.37 -19.39 -17.15
N ASN A 145 1.36 -19.92 -16.43
CA ASN A 145 2.80 -19.78 -16.69
C ASN A 145 3.36 -18.34 -16.59
N HIS A 146 2.80 -17.51 -15.72
CA HIS A 146 3.34 -16.18 -15.48
C HIS A 146 4.54 -16.27 -14.54
N ALA A 147 5.74 -15.97 -15.05
CA ALA A 147 6.99 -16.19 -14.32
C ALA A 147 7.10 -15.37 -13.02
N LEU A 148 6.74 -14.07 -13.06
CA LEU A 148 6.83 -13.22 -11.87
C LEU A 148 5.88 -13.66 -10.74
N SER A 149 4.70 -14.24 -11.08
CA SER A 149 3.81 -14.79 -10.06
C SER A 149 4.45 -15.95 -9.31
N LYS A 150 5.21 -16.80 -10.04
CA LYS A 150 5.98 -17.88 -9.43
C LYS A 150 7.03 -17.32 -8.47
N GLU A 151 7.84 -16.38 -8.92
CA GLU A 151 8.90 -15.77 -8.10
C GLU A 151 8.35 -15.11 -6.83
N ILE A 152 7.21 -14.41 -6.93
CA ILE A 152 6.57 -13.78 -5.77
C ILE A 152 6.11 -14.86 -4.79
N LEU A 153 5.38 -15.88 -5.24
CA LEU A 153 4.89 -16.95 -4.38
C LEU A 153 6.02 -17.73 -3.71
N GLU A 154 7.09 -18.04 -4.45
CA GLU A 154 8.28 -18.71 -3.92
C GLU A 154 8.96 -17.87 -2.83
N SER A 155 9.07 -16.55 -3.01
CA SER A 155 9.68 -15.68 -2.01
C SER A 155 8.91 -15.67 -0.68
N TYR A 156 7.59 -15.82 -0.71
CA TYR A 156 6.78 -15.96 0.50
C TYR A 156 6.90 -17.35 1.12
N ALA A 157 6.92 -18.40 0.31
CA ALA A 157 7.09 -19.77 0.78
C ALA A 157 8.47 -20.03 1.42
N GLU A 158 9.49 -19.32 0.92
CA GLU A 158 10.89 -19.42 1.42
C GLU A 158 11.20 -18.42 2.53
N ALA A 159 10.25 -17.56 2.93
CA ALA A 159 10.47 -16.58 3.96
C ALA A 159 10.92 -17.24 5.28
N GLU A 160 11.94 -16.66 5.92
CA GLU A 160 12.56 -17.19 7.14
C GLU A 160 11.52 -17.50 8.23
N PHE A 161 10.47 -16.68 8.30
CA PHE A 161 9.34 -16.87 9.20
C PHE A 161 8.67 -18.25 9.06
N PHE A 162 8.56 -18.79 7.84
CA PHE A 162 7.95 -20.11 7.60
C PHE A 162 8.97 -21.26 7.68
N THR A 163 10.24 -21.01 7.39
CA THR A 163 11.27 -22.05 7.31
C THR A 163 12.03 -22.26 8.61
N GLN A 164 12.06 -21.28 9.49
CA GLN A 164 12.77 -21.31 10.77
C GLN A 164 11.85 -21.35 11.97
N LEU A 165 10.67 -21.95 11.83
CA LEU A 165 9.81 -22.20 12.98
C LEU A 165 10.55 -23.06 14.01
N PRO A 166 10.53 -22.68 15.31
CA PRO A 166 11.09 -23.52 16.36
C PRO A 166 10.40 -24.88 16.36
N ALA A 167 11.11 -25.91 16.80
CA ALA A 167 10.56 -27.24 16.95
C ALA A 167 9.47 -27.22 18.05
N VAL A 168 8.23 -27.13 17.63
CA VAL A 168 7.02 -27.19 18.47
C VAL A 168 6.23 -28.43 18.09
N ASP A 169 5.35 -28.88 18.97
CA ASP A 169 4.48 -30.00 18.65
C ASP A 169 3.52 -29.64 17.49
N GLU A 170 2.86 -30.64 16.93
CA GLU A 170 2.03 -30.47 15.74
C GLU A 170 0.85 -29.52 15.96
N GLU A 171 0.27 -29.55 17.16
CA GLU A 171 -0.86 -28.72 17.53
C GLU A 171 -0.45 -27.23 17.55
N VAL A 172 0.69 -26.91 18.14
CA VAL A 172 1.24 -25.54 18.13
C VAL A 172 1.63 -25.09 16.72
N LYS A 173 2.17 -25.98 15.88
CA LYS A 173 2.46 -25.69 14.47
C LYS A 173 1.21 -25.31 13.69
N VAL A 174 0.10 -26.02 13.90
CA VAL A 174 -1.17 -25.69 13.24
C VAL A 174 -1.67 -24.31 13.64
N VAL A 175 -1.66 -23.99 14.94
CA VAL A 175 -2.07 -22.67 15.45
C VAL A 175 -1.16 -21.57 14.89
N THR A 176 0.13 -21.77 14.86
CA THR A 176 1.09 -20.82 14.32
C THR A 176 0.86 -20.59 12.82
N TYR A 177 0.59 -21.65 12.06
CA TYR A 177 0.31 -21.57 10.64
C TYR A 177 -0.97 -20.76 10.36
N VAL A 178 -2.05 -21.06 11.10
CA VAL A 178 -3.31 -20.33 10.97
C VAL A 178 -3.13 -18.84 11.29
N ALA A 179 -2.41 -18.52 12.35
CA ALA A 179 -2.10 -17.14 12.69
C ALA A 179 -1.27 -16.44 11.59
N ALA A 180 -0.32 -17.14 10.99
CA ALA A 180 0.53 -16.61 9.91
C ALA A 180 -0.26 -16.30 8.62
N VAL A 181 -1.32 -17.04 8.34
CA VAL A 181 -2.20 -16.77 7.18
C VAL A 181 -3.38 -15.86 7.49
N GLY A 182 -3.41 -15.28 8.68
CA GLY A 182 -4.43 -14.30 9.08
C GLY A 182 -5.75 -14.89 9.55
N ASP A 183 -5.86 -16.21 9.63
CA ASP A 183 -7.02 -16.89 10.20
C ASP A 183 -6.77 -17.08 11.70
N VAL A 184 -7.28 -16.16 12.50
CA VAL A 184 -7.21 -16.25 13.95
C VAL A 184 -8.33 -17.18 14.42
N SER A 185 -8.03 -18.46 14.60
CA SER A 185 -8.91 -19.34 15.33
C SER A 185 -9.06 -18.83 16.76
N THR A 186 -10.30 -18.57 17.17
CA THR A 186 -10.63 -18.16 18.54
C THR A 186 -10.73 -19.33 19.51
N ASP A 187 -10.43 -20.54 19.06
CA ASP A 187 -10.49 -21.77 19.83
C ASP A 187 -9.12 -22.09 20.46
N LEU A 188 -8.65 -21.14 21.26
CA LEU A 188 -7.55 -21.34 22.20
C LEU A 188 -8.09 -21.43 23.63
#